data_fbb4cab83f2250d64a1e51a056ec478d
#
_entry.id   fbb4cab83f2250d64a1e51a056ec478d
#
_cell.length_a   1.000
_cell.length_b   1.000
_cell.length_c   1.000
_cell.angle_alpha   90.00
_cell.angle_beta   90.00
_cell.angle_gamma   90.00
#
_symmetry.space_group_name_H-M   'P 1'
#
loop_
_entity.id
_entity.type
_entity.pdbx_description
1 polymer ?
#
loop_
_entity_poly.entity_id
_entity_poly.type
_entity_poly.pdbx_seq_one_letter_code
_entity_poly.pdbx_strand_id
1 'polypeptide(L)'
;MSKPPTFVPPACARAERLVTERGEFAVLDARPAGAVRGTALLVPGYTGSKEDFIALLEPLAAAGFRVVAVDGRGQYETPGPADEAAYARPELAEDVLAQAAAVRGTGRVHLLGHSLGGQIARAAVLRDAEPFRSLTLLSSGPAEVSGEQQQRIELLTAAMAAMNMGQVWDAIQAMATPEELAEPDEDGTRAEAALRARWLLHSPAQLTATGRQLRTEPDLVAELAACGLPTQVVSGERDDTWPVELMDDMARRLEADRVVIPGAEHSPNTDNPADTARALAGFWSAHA
;
A
#
# COMPACT_ATOMS: atom_id res chain seq x y z
N MET A 1 -4.87 -4.17 10.49
CA MET A 1 -4.14 -4.88 9.43
C MET A 1 -5.12 -5.17 8.31
N SER A 2 -4.78 -4.84 7.06
CA SER A 2 -5.63 -5.12 5.90
C SER A 2 -5.89 -6.62 5.74
N LYS A 3 -7.12 -7.00 5.43
CA LYS A 3 -7.53 -8.40 5.26
C LYS A 3 -7.96 -8.61 3.80
N PRO A 4 -7.04 -9.04 2.91
CA PRO A 4 -7.41 -9.34 1.53
C PRO A 4 -8.44 -10.48 1.48
N PRO A 5 -9.38 -10.46 0.53
CA PRO A 5 -10.44 -11.48 0.46
C PRO A 5 -9.90 -12.86 0.07
N THR A 6 -8.71 -12.93 -0.51
CA THR A 6 -8.03 -14.15 -0.91
C THR A 6 -6.53 -13.89 -1.05
N PHE A 7 -5.73 -14.97 -1.03
CA PHE A 7 -4.30 -14.97 -1.38
C PHE A 7 -4.03 -15.68 -2.71
N VAL A 8 -5.08 -16.08 -3.44
CA VAL A 8 -4.96 -16.74 -4.74
C VAL A 8 -5.10 -15.68 -5.84
N PRO A 9 -4.06 -15.45 -6.65
CA PRO A 9 -4.12 -14.48 -7.73
C PRO A 9 -5.20 -14.84 -8.78
N PRO A 10 -5.90 -13.86 -9.34
CA PRO A 10 -6.83 -14.10 -10.45
C PRO A 10 -6.07 -14.56 -11.72
N ALA A 11 -6.79 -15.17 -12.67
CA ALA A 11 -6.20 -15.77 -13.86
C ALA A 11 -5.37 -14.79 -14.72
N CYS A 12 -5.67 -13.49 -14.66
CA CYS A 12 -4.92 -12.43 -15.35
C CYS A 12 -3.62 -12.04 -14.65
N ALA A 13 -3.35 -12.54 -13.43
CA ALA A 13 -2.20 -12.16 -12.62
C ALA A 13 -1.27 -13.36 -12.36
N ARG A 14 0.01 -13.07 -12.21
CA ARG A 14 1.04 -14.03 -11.82
C ARG A 14 1.84 -13.53 -10.65
N ALA A 15 2.17 -14.44 -9.72
CA ALA A 15 3.16 -14.19 -8.69
C ALA A 15 4.56 -14.38 -9.29
N GLU A 16 5.38 -13.33 -9.25
CA GLU A 16 6.70 -13.28 -9.89
C GLU A 16 7.71 -12.58 -8.99
N ARG A 17 8.99 -12.62 -9.37
CA ARG A 17 10.06 -11.81 -8.79
C ARG A 17 10.41 -10.68 -9.75
N LEU A 18 10.21 -9.44 -9.31
CA LEU A 18 10.66 -8.26 -10.02
C LEU A 18 12.13 -7.99 -9.69
N VAL A 19 13.00 -8.21 -10.68
CA VAL A 19 14.44 -7.93 -10.54
C VAL A 19 14.68 -6.46 -10.80
N THR A 20 15.34 -5.77 -9.87
CA THR A 20 15.72 -4.36 -9.95
C THR A 20 17.20 -4.19 -9.60
N GLU A 21 17.75 -3.01 -9.83
CA GLU A 21 19.11 -2.67 -9.38
C GLU A 21 19.28 -2.66 -7.85
N ARG A 22 18.17 -2.63 -7.10
CA ARG A 22 18.16 -2.62 -5.64
C ARG A 22 17.80 -3.97 -5.01
N GLY A 23 17.65 -5.01 -5.81
CA GLY A 23 17.33 -6.37 -5.41
C GLY A 23 16.05 -6.88 -6.05
N GLU A 24 15.57 -8.01 -5.55
CA GLU A 24 14.36 -8.69 -6.03
C GLU A 24 13.19 -8.43 -5.10
N PHE A 25 12.04 -8.10 -5.69
CA PHE A 25 10.79 -7.86 -4.97
C PHE A 25 9.73 -8.87 -5.41
N ALA A 26 8.99 -9.44 -4.47
CA ALA A 26 7.83 -10.27 -4.78
C ALA A 26 6.71 -9.39 -5.31
N VAL A 27 6.08 -9.80 -6.41
CA VAL A 27 5.02 -9.03 -7.05
C VAL A 27 3.86 -9.91 -7.49
N LEU A 28 2.68 -9.30 -7.62
CA LEU A 28 1.59 -9.80 -8.47
C LEU A 28 1.54 -8.91 -9.72
N ASP A 29 1.84 -9.49 -10.89
CA ASP A 29 1.80 -8.80 -12.20
C ASP A 29 0.54 -9.22 -12.95
N ALA A 30 -0.47 -8.38 -12.95
CA ALA A 30 -1.72 -8.56 -13.68
C ALA A 30 -1.66 -7.85 -15.03
N ARG A 31 -2.10 -8.57 -16.09
CA ARG A 31 -2.02 -8.07 -17.47
C ARG A 31 -3.37 -8.10 -18.16
N PRO A 32 -3.72 -7.05 -18.93
CA PRO A 32 -4.92 -7.08 -19.76
C PRO A 32 -4.80 -8.13 -20.87
N ALA A 33 -5.95 -8.67 -21.29
CA ALA A 33 -6.00 -9.60 -22.43
C ALA A 33 -5.68 -8.93 -23.78
N GLY A 34 -5.83 -7.59 -23.84
CA GLY A 34 -5.62 -6.77 -25.04
C GLY A 34 -4.42 -5.84 -24.92
N ALA A 35 -4.46 -4.73 -25.67
CA ALA A 35 -3.41 -3.72 -25.63
C ALA A 35 -3.30 -3.07 -24.24
N VAL A 36 -2.07 -2.86 -23.78
CA VAL A 36 -1.78 -2.18 -22.52
C VAL A 36 -1.92 -0.67 -22.73
N ARG A 37 -2.84 -0.03 -22.02
CA ARG A 37 -3.08 1.41 -22.03
C ARG A 37 -2.11 2.17 -21.14
N GLY A 38 -1.65 1.52 -20.08
CA GLY A 38 -0.70 2.06 -19.10
C GLY A 38 -0.29 0.99 -18.10
N THR A 39 0.78 1.27 -17.36
CA THR A 39 1.27 0.41 -16.26
C THR A 39 1.08 1.12 -14.94
N ALA A 40 0.55 0.43 -13.93
CA ALA A 40 0.43 0.92 -12.57
C ALA A 40 1.31 0.10 -11.61
N LEU A 41 1.98 0.80 -10.69
CA LEU A 41 2.78 0.24 -9.60
C LEU A 41 2.06 0.55 -8.28
N LEU A 42 1.75 -0.50 -7.49
CA LEU A 42 0.97 -0.39 -6.26
C LEU A 42 1.83 -0.77 -5.05
N VAL A 43 1.94 0.16 -4.09
CA VAL A 43 2.80 0.05 -2.90
C VAL A 43 1.91 -0.10 -1.66
N PRO A 44 2.06 -1.19 -0.87
CA PRO A 44 1.19 -1.49 0.26
C PRO A 44 1.48 -0.66 1.51
N GLY A 45 0.56 -0.75 2.48
CA GLY A 45 0.65 -0.11 3.78
C GLY A 45 1.62 -0.81 4.75
N TYR A 46 1.60 -0.37 6.01
CA TYR A 46 2.54 -0.70 7.08
C TYR A 46 2.72 -2.21 7.33
N THR A 47 1.63 -2.92 7.57
CA THR A 47 1.61 -4.37 7.79
C THR A 47 1.04 -5.11 6.58
N GLY A 48 1.05 -4.45 5.43
CA GLY A 48 0.42 -4.93 4.22
C GLY A 48 1.35 -5.76 3.33
N SER A 49 0.80 -6.19 2.21
CA SER A 49 1.50 -6.92 1.16
C SER A 49 0.83 -6.67 -0.19
N LYS A 50 1.42 -7.20 -1.25
CA LYS A 50 0.86 -7.15 -2.62
C LYS A 50 -0.56 -7.71 -2.70
N GLU A 51 -0.93 -8.63 -1.80
CA GLU A 51 -2.27 -9.23 -1.74
C GLU A 51 -3.35 -8.25 -1.31
N ASP A 52 -3.01 -7.16 -0.64
CA ASP A 52 -4.00 -6.13 -0.28
C ASP A 52 -4.67 -5.52 -1.52
N PHE A 53 -4.03 -5.64 -2.68
CA PHE A 53 -4.55 -5.16 -3.95
C PHE A 53 -5.18 -6.25 -4.83
N ILE A 54 -5.26 -7.49 -4.36
CA ILE A 54 -5.63 -8.64 -5.18
C ILE A 54 -7.02 -8.50 -5.84
N ALA A 55 -7.97 -7.91 -5.12
CA ALA A 55 -9.33 -7.67 -5.63
C ALA A 55 -9.39 -6.54 -6.68
N LEU A 56 -8.35 -5.71 -6.80
CA LEU A 56 -8.25 -4.67 -7.81
C LEU A 56 -7.63 -5.17 -9.12
N LEU A 57 -6.90 -6.29 -9.10
CA LEU A 57 -6.08 -6.74 -10.23
C LEU A 57 -6.93 -7.04 -11.47
N GLU A 58 -7.99 -7.84 -11.32
CA GLU A 58 -8.85 -8.23 -12.44
C GLU A 58 -9.61 -7.04 -13.04
N PRO A 59 -10.34 -6.21 -12.27
CA PRO A 59 -11.07 -5.08 -12.82
C PRO A 59 -10.17 -4.03 -13.48
N LEU A 60 -8.96 -3.80 -12.93
CA LEU A 60 -8.00 -2.87 -13.54
C LEU A 60 -7.36 -3.45 -14.81
N ALA A 61 -7.05 -4.75 -14.83
CA ALA A 61 -6.60 -5.43 -16.05
C ALA A 61 -7.70 -5.41 -17.13
N ALA A 62 -8.97 -5.64 -16.76
CA ALA A 62 -10.10 -5.53 -17.68
C ALA A 62 -10.27 -4.11 -18.24
N ALA A 63 -9.90 -3.07 -17.46
CA ALA A 63 -9.88 -1.68 -17.92
C ALA A 63 -8.67 -1.36 -18.84
N GLY A 64 -7.77 -2.33 -19.09
CA GLY A 64 -6.65 -2.21 -20.01
C GLY A 64 -5.31 -1.81 -19.36
N PHE A 65 -5.21 -1.83 -18.04
CA PHE A 65 -3.96 -1.50 -17.34
C PHE A 65 -3.17 -2.76 -16.97
N ARG A 66 -1.85 -2.72 -17.16
CA ARG A 66 -0.97 -3.64 -16.47
C ARG A 66 -0.82 -3.16 -15.04
N VAL A 67 -1.05 -4.03 -14.06
CA VAL A 67 -1.00 -3.69 -12.63
C VAL A 67 0.04 -4.55 -11.94
N VAL A 68 1.03 -3.90 -11.32
CA VAL A 68 2.10 -4.56 -10.57
C VAL A 68 1.96 -4.15 -9.11
N ALA A 69 1.44 -5.05 -8.28
CA ALA A 69 1.40 -4.88 -6.82
C ALA A 69 2.66 -5.51 -6.22
N VAL A 70 3.35 -4.79 -5.34
CA VAL A 70 4.65 -5.22 -4.79
C VAL A 70 4.57 -5.50 -3.29
N ASP A 71 5.41 -6.43 -2.82
CA ASP A 71 5.84 -6.42 -1.42
C ASP A 71 7.05 -5.51 -1.32
N GLY A 72 6.99 -4.49 -0.46
CA GLY A 72 8.14 -3.64 -0.17
C GLY A 72 9.25 -4.42 0.55
N ARG A 73 10.42 -3.81 0.64
CA ARG A 73 11.55 -4.38 1.39
C ARG A 73 11.14 -4.77 2.81
N GLY A 74 11.40 -6.00 3.20
CA GLY A 74 11.06 -6.55 4.52
C GLY A 74 9.57 -6.84 4.74
N GLN A 75 8.74 -6.73 3.70
CA GLN A 75 7.33 -7.11 3.76
C GLN A 75 7.13 -8.48 3.13
N TYR A 76 6.40 -9.34 3.83
CA TYR A 76 5.93 -10.66 3.43
C TYR A 76 7.00 -11.49 2.66
N GLU A 77 6.84 -11.66 1.34
CA GLU A 77 7.74 -12.50 0.53
C GLU A 77 8.98 -11.75 0.01
N THR A 78 9.08 -10.44 0.24
CA THR A 78 10.29 -9.68 -0.04
C THR A 78 11.15 -9.59 1.22
N PRO A 79 12.25 -10.32 1.32
CA PRO A 79 13.10 -10.26 2.50
C PRO A 79 13.77 -8.90 2.65
N GLY A 80 14.28 -8.62 3.84
CA GLY A 80 15.04 -7.42 4.12
C GLY A 80 16.02 -7.60 5.27
N PRO A 81 17.02 -6.71 5.41
CA PRO A 81 18.00 -6.79 6.45
C PRO A 81 17.43 -6.54 7.84
N ALA A 82 18.16 -6.95 8.89
CA ALA A 82 17.79 -6.68 10.28
C ALA A 82 18.14 -5.24 10.72
N ASP A 83 18.88 -4.50 9.91
CA ASP A 83 19.25 -3.11 10.17
C ASP A 83 18.09 -2.15 9.81
N GLU A 84 17.60 -1.43 10.81
CA GLU A 84 16.53 -0.44 10.64
C GLU A 84 16.89 0.69 9.67
N ALA A 85 18.18 1.01 9.50
CA ALA A 85 18.64 2.06 8.58
C ALA A 85 18.28 1.73 7.12
N ALA A 86 18.19 0.44 6.77
CA ALA A 86 17.80 0.01 5.43
C ALA A 86 16.33 0.32 5.07
N TYR A 87 15.55 0.72 6.05
CA TYR A 87 14.13 1.10 5.91
C TYR A 87 13.91 2.60 6.10
N ALA A 88 14.98 3.40 6.09
CA ALA A 88 14.84 4.85 6.08
C ALA A 88 14.01 5.32 4.89
N ARG A 89 13.22 6.41 5.05
CA ARG A 89 12.33 6.92 3.99
C ARG A 89 13.04 7.10 2.64
N PRO A 90 14.25 7.67 2.56
CA PRO A 90 14.98 7.76 1.30
C PRO A 90 15.29 6.40 0.67
N GLU A 91 15.63 5.38 1.47
CA GLU A 91 15.92 4.03 0.97
C GLU A 91 14.69 3.36 0.36
N LEU A 92 13.54 3.48 1.03
CA LEU A 92 12.26 2.95 0.52
C LEU A 92 11.78 3.72 -0.73
N ALA A 93 12.04 5.02 -0.81
CA ALA A 93 11.78 5.82 -2.00
C ALA A 93 12.61 5.37 -3.20
N GLU A 94 13.91 5.09 -2.99
CA GLU A 94 14.79 4.53 -4.03
C GLU A 94 14.32 3.14 -4.49
N ASP A 95 13.80 2.31 -3.59
CA ASP A 95 13.23 1.02 -3.98
C ASP A 95 12.03 1.21 -4.93
N VAL A 96 11.14 2.17 -4.65
CA VAL A 96 10.00 2.49 -5.53
C VAL A 96 10.47 3.02 -6.89
N LEU A 97 11.50 3.86 -6.93
CA LEU A 97 12.09 4.35 -8.19
C LEU A 97 12.68 3.19 -9.01
N ALA A 98 13.41 2.28 -8.38
CA ALA A 98 13.98 1.10 -9.05
C ALA A 98 12.88 0.14 -9.55
N GLN A 99 11.80 -0.06 -8.76
CA GLN A 99 10.63 -0.84 -9.18
C GLN A 99 9.93 -0.18 -10.37
N ALA A 100 9.72 1.13 -10.34
CA ALA A 100 9.14 1.88 -11.45
C ALA A 100 9.99 1.75 -12.72
N ALA A 101 11.30 1.88 -12.62
CA ALA A 101 12.23 1.69 -13.74
C ALA A 101 12.13 0.28 -14.34
N ALA A 102 11.98 -0.75 -13.50
CA ALA A 102 11.89 -2.14 -13.96
C ALA A 102 10.55 -2.47 -14.66
N VAL A 103 9.44 -1.78 -14.31
CA VAL A 103 8.10 -2.09 -14.87
C VAL A 103 7.66 -1.15 -15.98
N ARG A 104 8.24 0.05 -16.10
CA ARG A 104 7.77 1.12 -17.00
C ARG A 104 7.93 0.84 -18.50
N GLY A 105 8.87 -0.06 -18.89
CA GLY A 105 9.24 -0.21 -20.30
C GLY A 105 9.77 1.13 -20.87
N THR A 106 9.13 1.66 -21.92
CA THR A 106 9.45 2.95 -22.52
C THR A 106 8.55 4.10 -22.05
N GLY A 107 7.57 3.82 -21.17
CA GLY A 107 6.59 4.79 -20.69
C GLY A 107 6.85 5.27 -19.28
N ARG A 108 5.89 6.01 -18.75
CA ARG A 108 5.78 6.39 -17.34
C ARG A 108 4.74 5.51 -16.66
N VAL A 109 4.82 5.33 -15.34
CA VAL A 109 3.89 4.51 -14.57
C VAL A 109 2.92 5.36 -13.74
N HIS A 110 1.70 4.89 -13.58
CA HIS A 110 0.81 5.37 -12.54
C HIS A 110 1.28 4.78 -11.20
N LEU A 111 1.64 5.63 -10.25
CA LEU A 111 2.06 5.20 -8.92
C LEU A 111 0.88 5.28 -7.96
N LEU A 112 0.58 4.21 -7.24
CA LEU A 112 -0.39 4.19 -6.16
C LEU A 112 0.30 3.74 -4.88
N GLY A 113 0.09 4.48 -3.79
CA GLY A 113 0.49 4.05 -2.46
C GLY A 113 -0.68 4.03 -1.49
N HIS A 114 -0.87 2.91 -0.80
CA HIS A 114 -1.86 2.77 0.25
C HIS A 114 -1.24 3.06 1.61
N SER A 115 -1.84 3.94 2.40
CA SER A 115 -1.42 4.22 3.78
C SER A 115 0.07 4.62 3.86
N LEU A 116 0.91 3.89 4.61
CA LEU A 116 2.38 4.06 4.60
C LEU A 116 2.95 4.06 3.18
N GLY A 117 2.43 3.19 2.31
CA GLY A 117 2.84 3.14 0.90
C GLY A 117 2.64 4.46 0.17
N GLY A 118 1.62 5.25 0.53
CA GLY A 118 1.39 6.58 -0.02
C GLY A 118 2.45 7.59 0.44
N GLN A 119 2.91 7.52 1.68
CA GLN A 119 4.02 8.34 2.16
C GLN A 119 5.35 7.97 1.48
N ILE A 120 5.59 6.65 1.23
CA ILE A 120 6.76 6.18 0.49
C ILE A 120 6.68 6.63 -0.98
N ALA A 121 5.51 6.49 -1.62
CA ALA A 121 5.26 6.93 -2.98
C ALA A 121 5.47 8.44 -3.13
N ARG A 122 4.95 9.24 -2.19
CA ARG A 122 5.22 10.69 -2.11
C ARG A 122 6.72 10.98 -2.05
N ALA A 123 7.46 10.28 -1.19
CA ALA A 123 8.90 10.46 -1.08
C ALA A 123 9.65 10.11 -2.37
N ALA A 124 9.19 9.08 -3.10
CA ALA A 124 9.75 8.73 -4.42
C ALA A 124 9.50 9.84 -5.46
N VAL A 125 8.28 10.40 -5.51
CA VAL A 125 7.93 11.52 -6.41
C VAL A 125 8.72 12.77 -6.08
N LEU A 126 8.88 13.11 -4.79
CA LEU A 126 9.68 14.27 -4.35
C LEU A 126 11.16 14.13 -4.71
N ARG A 127 11.66 12.90 -4.79
CA ARG A 127 13.03 12.64 -5.18
C ARG A 127 13.23 12.69 -6.70
N ASP A 128 12.34 12.06 -7.46
CA ASP A 128 12.31 12.08 -8.92
C ASP A 128 10.89 11.78 -9.42
N ALA A 129 10.24 12.78 -9.98
CA ALA A 129 8.90 12.66 -10.55
C ALA A 129 8.90 12.12 -12.00
N GLU A 130 10.05 12.09 -12.69
CA GLU A 130 10.13 11.73 -14.12
C GLU A 130 9.54 10.35 -14.43
N PRO A 131 9.80 9.28 -13.66
CA PRO A 131 9.27 7.96 -13.97
C PRO A 131 7.75 7.84 -13.87
N PHE A 132 7.09 8.80 -13.23
CA PHE A 132 5.68 8.72 -12.87
C PHE A 132 4.80 9.54 -13.81
N ARG A 133 3.67 8.97 -14.19
CA ARG A 133 2.63 9.61 -14.99
C ARG A 133 1.61 10.32 -14.11
N SER A 134 1.29 9.69 -12.98
CA SER A 134 0.40 10.22 -11.95
C SER A 134 0.68 9.57 -10.61
N LEU A 135 0.19 10.17 -9.54
CA LEU A 135 0.23 9.64 -8.17
C LEU A 135 -1.19 9.47 -7.64
N THR A 136 -1.49 8.31 -7.06
CA THR A 136 -2.71 8.09 -6.26
C THR A 136 -2.31 7.84 -4.80
N LEU A 137 -2.81 8.68 -3.90
CA LEU A 137 -2.71 8.52 -2.45
C LEU A 137 -4.00 7.87 -1.94
N LEU A 138 -3.92 6.57 -1.65
CA LEU A 138 -5.05 5.77 -1.18
C LEU A 138 -4.99 5.67 0.34
N SER A 139 -5.96 6.28 1.04
CA SER A 139 -6.02 6.33 2.52
C SER A 139 -4.66 6.69 3.15
N SER A 140 -4.01 7.70 2.59
CA SER A 140 -2.69 8.18 3.04
C SER A 140 -2.76 9.69 3.25
N GLY A 141 -2.53 10.11 4.48
CA GLY A 141 -2.68 11.51 4.90
C GLY A 141 -1.43 12.37 4.67
N PRO A 142 -1.54 13.68 4.97
CA PRO A 142 -0.51 14.68 4.69
C PRO A 142 0.74 14.54 5.56
N ALA A 143 0.59 14.05 6.79
CA ALA A 143 1.62 14.04 7.84
C ALA A 143 1.51 12.75 8.69
N GLU A 144 1.93 12.83 9.96
CA GLU A 144 1.82 11.73 10.92
C GLU A 144 0.39 11.22 11.11
N VAL A 145 0.27 9.97 11.53
CA VAL A 145 -1.01 9.32 11.83
C VAL A 145 -1.67 9.89 13.09
N SER A 146 -2.96 9.64 13.27
CA SER A 146 -3.73 10.04 14.46
C SER A 146 -3.08 9.59 15.77
N GLY A 147 -3.32 10.32 16.86
CA GLY A 147 -2.75 10.00 18.17
C GLY A 147 -3.11 8.59 18.65
N GLU A 148 -4.29 8.08 18.31
CA GLU A 148 -4.69 6.72 18.62
C GLU A 148 -3.84 5.68 17.85
N GLN A 149 -3.62 5.90 16.57
CA GLN A 149 -2.76 5.03 15.77
C GLN A 149 -1.30 5.11 16.20
N GLN A 150 -0.82 6.27 16.62
CA GLN A 150 0.51 6.40 17.21
C GLN A 150 0.68 5.50 18.43
N GLN A 151 -0.31 5.46 19.34
CA GLN A 151 -0.29 4.59 20.52
C GLN A 151 -0.31 3.11 20.13
N ARG A 152 -1.13 2.72 19.14
CA ARG A 152 -1.15 1.33 18.61
C ARG A 152 0.21 0.91 18.05
N ILE A 153 0.89 1.80 17.32
CA ILE A 153 2.23 1.55 16.78
C ILE A 153 3.26 1.43 17.90
N GLU A 154 3.18 2.25 18.95
CA GLU A 154 4.05 2.16 20.13
C GLU A 154 3.90 0.81 20.84
N LEU A 155 2.67 0.39 21.09
CA LEU A 155 2.37 -0.91 21.71
C LEU A 155 2.92 -2.06 20.86
N LEU A 156 2.73 -2.00 19.55
CA LEU A 156 3.26 -3.02 18.63
C LEU A 156 4.79 -3.06 18.66
N THR A 157 5.45 -1.91 18.65
CA THR A 157 6.92 -1.80 18.71
C THR A 157 7.43 -2.36 20.03
N ALA A 158 6.78 -2.05 21.15
CA ALA A 158 7.15 -2.59 22.46
C ALA A 158 6.94 -4.11 22.52
N ALA A 159 5.88 -4.63 21.95
CA ALA A 159 5.61 -6.06 21.86
C ALA A 159 6.71 -6.78 21.05
N MET A 160 7.08 -6.26 19.89
CA MET A 160 8.16 -6.83 19.05
C MET A 160 9.54 -6.79 19.72
N ALA A 161 9.79 -5.83 20.61
CA ALA A 161 11.03 -5.79 21.40
C ALA A 161 11.10 -6.85 22.50
N ALA A 162 9.94 -7.33 22.99
CA ALA A 162 9.84 -8.27 24.11
C ALA A 162 9.49 -9.70 23.67
N MET A 163 8.90 -9.90 22.49
CA MET A 163 8.31 -11.15 22.03
C MET A 163 8.74 -11.46 20.59
N ASN A 164 8.71 -12.73 20.20
CA ASN A 164 8.86 -13.09 18.79
C ASN A 164 7.57 -12.81 17.99
N MET A 165 7.66 -12.80 16.65
CA MET A 165 6.53 -12.49 15.77
C MET A 165 5.31 -13.39 15.95
N GLY A 166 5.51 -14.66 16.32
CA GLY A 166 4.41 -15.59 16.62
C GLY A 166 3.66 -15.18 17.91
N GLN A 167 4.38 -14.86 18.96
CA GLN A 167 3.79 -14.39 20.22
C GLN A 167 3.07 -13.04 20.05
N VAL A 168 3.63 -12.14 19.23
CA VAL A 168 2.97 -10.86 18.89
C VAL A 168 1.67 -11.13 18.13
N TRP A 169 1.66 -12.06 17.18
CA TRP A 169 0.44 -12.47 16.48
C TRP A 169 -0.63 -12.97 17.46
N ASP A 170 -0.26 -13.91 18.34
CA ASP A 170 -1.18 -14.48 19.32
C ASP A 170 -1.76 -13.40 20.25
N ALA A 171 -0.93 -12.40 20.64
CA ALA A 171 -1.39 -11.28 21.44
C ALA A 171 -2.36 -10.36 20.66
N ILE A 172 -2.12 -10.09 19.37
CA ILE A 172 -3.04 -9.32 18.52
C ILE A 172 -4.40 -10.05 18.42
N GLN A 173 -4.39 -11.36 18.18
CA GLN A 173 -5.61 -12.14 18.09
C GLN A 173 -6.39 -12.18 19.41
N ALA A 174 -5.69 -12.23 20.54
CA ALA A 174 -6.31 -12.17 21.86
C ALA A 174 -6.99 -10.82 22.17
N MET A 175 -6.63 -9.76 21.48
CA MET A 175 -7.24 -8.42 21.60
C MET A 175 -8.38 -8.18 20.60
N ALA A 176 -8.56 -9.09 19.63
CA ALA A 176 -9.63 -8.96 18.63
C ALA A 176 -11.01 -9.11 19.29
N THR A 177 -11.98 -8.34 18.81
CA THR A 177 -13.35 -8.42 19.31
C THR A 177 -14.06 -9.69 18.83
N PRO A 178 -15.12 -10.15 19.52
CA PRO A 178 -15.91 -11.32 19.08
C PRO A 178 -16.47 -11.18 17.65
N GLU A 179 -16.73 -9.95 17.19
CA GLU A 179 -17.21 -9.66 15.84
C GLU A 179 -16.11 -9.83 14.79
N GLU A 180 -14.84 -9.55 15.16
CA GLU A 180 -13.67 -9.76 14.33
C GLU A 180 -13.22 -11.22 14.27
N LEU A 181 -13.65 -12.02 15.26
CA LEU A 181 -13.42 -13.47 15.40
C LEU A 181 -14.62 -14.30 14.90
N ALA A 182 -15.38 -13.82 13.91
CA ALA A 182 -16.49 -14.58 13.32
C ALA A 182 -16.09 -16.04 13.08
N GLU A 183 -16.98 -17.00 13.40
CA GLU A 183 -16.67 -18.43 13.27
C GLU A 183 -16.17 -18.72 11.85
N PRO A 184 -14.95 -19.22 11.71
CA PRO A 184 -14.36 -19.45 10.40
C PRO A 184 -15.05 -20.65 9.75
N ASP A 185 -15.65 -20.43 8.58
CA ASP A 185 -15.83 -21.50 7.61
C ASP A 185 -14.45 -22.00 7.11
N GLU A 186 -14.42 -23.03 6.28
CA GLU A 186 -13.15 -23.59 5.78
C GLU A 186 -12.30 -22.55 5.04
N ASP A 187 -12.92 -21.59 4.35
CA ASP A 187 -12.24 -20.51 3.63
C ASP A 187 -11.69 -19.44 4.59
N GLY A 188 -12.42 -19.12 5.67
CA GLY A 188 -11.96 -18.23 6.74
C GLY A 188 -10.74 -18.79 7.47
N THR A 189 -10.69 -20.08 7.73
CA THR A 189 -9.51 -20.73 8.33
C THR A 189 -8.28 -20.65 7.44
N ARG A 190 -8.43 -20.76 6.12
CA ARG A 190 -7.34 -20.59 5.15
C ARG A 190 -6.86 -19.16 5.07
N ALA A 191 -7.78 -18.19 5.06
CA ALA A 191 -7.45 -16.77 5.04
C ALA A 191 -6.67 -16.36 6.30
N GLU A 192 -7.09 -16.83 7.48
CA GLU A 192 -6.38 -16.58 8.74
C GLU A 192 -4.98 -17.19 8.75
N ALA A 193 -4.83 -18.44 8.28
CA ALA A 193 -3.52 -19.09 8.16
C ALA A 193 -2.60 -18.30 7.21
N ALA A 194 -3.13 -17.78 6.11
CA ALA A 194 -2.38 -16.96 5.15
C ALA A 194 -2.00 -15.59 5.75
N LEU A 195 -2.90 -14.94 6.51
CA LEU A 195 -2.61 -13.71 7.24
C LEU A 195 -1.52 -13.92 8.28
N ARG A 196 -1.58 -15.04 9.02
CA ARG A 196 -0.55 -15.41 9.99
C ARG A 196 0.79 -15.65 9.30
N ALA A 197 0.81 -16.39 8.19
CA ALA A 197 2.02 -16.63 7.42
C ALA A 197 2.64 -15.31 6.92
N ARG A 198 1.81 -14.40 6.39
CA ARG A 198 2.22 -13.06 5.99
C ARG A 198 2.86 -12.30 7.15
N TRP A 199 2.20 -12.27 8.31
CA TRP A 199 2.70 -11.60 9.51
C TRP A 199 4.06 -12.13 9.94
N LEU A 200 4.23 -13.46 9.99
CA LEU A 200 5.46 -14.11 10.45
C LEU A 200 6.67 -13.84 9.54
N LEU A 201 6.44 -13.50 8.28
CA LEU A 201 7.48 -13.21 7.30
C LEU A 201 7.84 -11.71 7.23
N HIS A 202 7.08 -10.83 7.88
CA HIS A 202 7.48 -9.42 7.98
C HIS A 202 8.75 -9.25 8.81
N SER A 203 9.63 -8.37 8.38
CA SER A 203 10.83 -7.99 9.14
C SER A 203 10.43 -7.13 10.35
N PRO A 204 10.76 -7.52 11.59
CA PRO A 204 10.56 -6.66 12.76
C PRO A 204 11.28 -5.31 12.62
N ALA A 205 12.46 -5.28 12.00
CA ALA A 205 13.21 -4.05 11.74
C ALA A 205 12.46 -3.12 10.78
N GLN A 206 11.82 -3.67 9.73
CA GLN A 206 10.96 -2.90 8.83
C GLN A 206 9.79 -2.28 9.61
N LEU A 207 9.05 -3.09 10.37
CA LEU A 207 7.90 -2.63 11.16
C LEU A 207 8.31 -1.56 12.17
N THR A 208 9.42 -1.75 12.88
CA THR A 208 9.93 -0.77 13.86
C THR A 208 10.30 0.56 13.19
N ALA A 209 11.09 0.51 12.13
CA ALA A 209 11.57 1.71 11.44
C ALA A 209 10.42 2.49 10.78
N THR A 210 9.54 1.81 10.06
CA THR A 210 8.43 2.46 9.34
C THR A 210 7.28 2.87 10.28
N GLY A 211 7.07 2.16 11.38
CA GLY A 211 6.17 2.59 12.44
C GLY A 211 6.61 3.91 13.09
N ARG A 212 7.92 4.08 13.31
CA ARG A 212 8.47 5.37 13.76
C ARG A 212 8.21 6.47 12.74
N GLN A 213 8.40 6.20 11.44
CA GLN A 213 8.15 7.16 10.37
C GLN A 213 6.68 7.61 10.32
N LEU A 214 5.72 6.69 10.45
CA LEU A 214 4.28 7.02 10.51
C LEU A 214 3.94 7.99 11.65
N ARG A 215 4.67 7.95 12.74
CA ARG A 215 4.48 8.80 13.92
C ARG A 215 5.18 10.14 13.85
N THR A 216 6.05 10.36 12.87
CA THR A 216 6.89 11.56 12.77
C THR A 216 6.95 12.12 11.34
N GLU A 217 6.06 11.66 10.47
CA GLU A 217 6.04 12.10 9.07
C GLU A 217 5.69 13.60 8.98
N PRO A 218 6.54 14.42 8.35
CA PRO A 218 6.24 15.84 8.17
C PRO A 218 5.18 16.06 7.09
N ASP A 219 4.48 17.19 7.18
CA ASP A 219 3.61 17.66 6.10
C ASP A 219 4.49 18.16 4.92
N LEU A 220 4.44 17.44 3.82
CA LEU A 220 5.18 17.73 2.59
C LEU A 220 4.24 17.99 1.40
N VAL A 221 3.00 18.42 1.69
CA VAL A 221 1.97 18.64 0.65
C VAL A 221 2.36 19.78 -0.28
N ALA A 222 2.97 20.85 0.23
CA ALA A 222 3.38 21.99 -0.59
C ALA A 222 4.51 21.60 -1.56
N GLU A 223 5.47 20.81 -1.10
CA GLU A 223 6.56 20.29 -1.93
C GLU A 223 6.04 19.34 -3.00
N LEU A 224 5.07 18.48 -2.67
CA LEU A 224 4.44 17.58 -3.61
C LEU A 224 3.64 18.36 -4.68
N ALA A 225 2.89 19.38 -4.28
CA ALA A 225 2.16 20.26 -5.20
C ALA A 225 3.10 20.94 -6.21
N ALA A 226 4.30 21.33 -5.78
CA ALA A 226 5.31 21.95 -6.65
C ALA A 226 5.87 21.00 -7.72
N CYS A 227 5.72 19.67 -7.56
CA CYS A 227 6.13 18.71 -8.59
C CYS A 227 5.21 18.74 -9.84
N GLY A 228 4.00 19.28 -9.75
CA GLY A 228 3.06 19.39 -10.87
C GLY A 228 2.58 18.05 -11.44
N LEU A 229 2.72 16.95 -10.67
CA LEU A 229 2.31 15.63 -11.11
C LEU A 229 0.78 15.47 -10.90
N PRO A 230 0.02 15.01 -11.92
CA PRO A 230 -1.39 14.70 -11.73
C PRO A 230 -1.59 13.79 -10.52
N THR A 231 -2.37 14.24 -9.54
CA THR A 231 -2.54 13.53 -8.26
C THR A 231 -4.01 13.24 -7.99
N GLN A 232 -4.29 12.07 -7.44
CA GLN A 232 -5.60 11.66 -6.94
C GLN A 232 -5.49 11.31 -5.47
N VAL A 233 -6.45 11.74 -4.65
CA VAL A 233 -6.60 11.37 -3.24
C VAL A 233 -7.88 10.56 -3.08
N VAL A 234 -7.74 9.30 -2.68
CA VAL A 234 -8.84 8.36 -2.47
C VAL A 234 -8.88 7.94 -1.01
N SER A 235 -10.07 7.91 -0.41
CA SER A 235 -10.28 7.38 0.95
C SER A 235 -11.61 6.65 1.06
N GLY A 236 -11.83 5.90 2.12
CA GLY A 236 -13.16 5.49 2.54
C GLY A 236 -13.97 6.66 3.09
N GLU A 237 -15.23 6.39 3.42
CA GLU A 237 -16.11 7.33 4.14
C GLU A 237 -15.64 7.58 5.58
N ARG A 238 -14.93 6.61 6.15
CA ARG A 238 -14.32 6.69 7.49
C ARG A 238 -12.88 6.24 7.41
N ASP A 239 -12.03 6.87 8.20
CA ASP A 239 -10.65 6.47 8.34
C ASP A 239 -10.18 6.79 9.78
N ASP A 240 -9.74 5.77 10.52
CA ASP A 240 -9.26 5.91 11.89
C ASP A 240 -7.77 6.28 11.95
N THR A 241 -7.06 6.15 10.84
CA THR A 241 -5.63 6.41 10.73
C THR A 241 -5.37 7.88 10.42
N TRP A 242 -6.06 8.43 9.42
CA TRP A 242 -6.12 9.86 9.15
C TRP A 242 -7.58 10.30 9.00
N PRO A 243 -8.07 11.25 9.81
CA PRO A 243 -9.39 11.84 9.62
C PRO A 243 -9.61 12.27 8.17
N VAL A 244 -10.79 11.95 7.62
CA VAL A 244 -11.12 12.21 6.20
C VAL A 244 -10.95 13.68 5.84
N GLU A 245 -11.23 14.58 6.78
CA GLU A 245 -11.09 16.03 6.63
C GLU A 245 -9.62 16.46 6.35
N LEU A 246 -8.64 15.73 6.89
CA LEU A 246 -7.23 15.99 6.59
C LEU A 246 -6.90 15.58 5.15
N MET A 247 -7.49 14.50 4.65
CA MET A 247 -7.34 14.08 3.24
C MET A 247 -8.06 15.04 2.29
N ASP A 248 -9.21 15.59 2.68
CA ASP A 248 -9.92 16.63 1.94
C ASP A 248 -9.08 17.93 1.84
N ASP A 249 -8.47 18.33 2.96
CA ASP A 249 -7.55 19.48 2.98
C ASP A 249 -6.33 19.23 2.08
N MET A 250 -5.72 18.07 2.21
CA MET A 250 -4.59 17.67 1.38
C MET A 250 -4.95 17.69 -0.12
N ALA A 251 -6.09 17.12 -0.50
CA ALA A 251 -6.55 17.09 -1.88
C ALA A 251 -6.74 18.51 -2.44
N ARG A 252 -7.31 19.41 -1.66
CA ARG A 252 -7.49 20.82 -2.03
C ARG A 252 -6.16 21.54 -2.22
N ARG A 253 -5.19 21.32 -1.31
CA ARG A 253 -3.84 21.92 -1.38
C ARG A 253 -3.03 21.37 -2.57
N LEU A 254 -3.29 20.14 -2.98
CA LEU A 254 -2.65 19.49 -4.14
C LEU A 254 -3.37 19.81 -5.47
N GLU A 255 -4.55 20.44 -5.43
CA GLU A 255 -5.46 20.54 -6.59
C GLU A 255 -5.75 19.15 -7.19
N ALA A 256 -5.83 18.12 -6.33
CA ALA A 256 -5.95 16.74 -6.71
C ALA A 256 -7.39 16.32 -6.98
N ASP A 257 -7.58 15.30 -7.82
CA ASP A 257 -8.85 14.60 -7.95
C ASP A 257 -9.19 13.89 -6.62
N ARG A 258 -10.34 14.24 -6.01
CA ARG A 258 -10.75 13.72 -4.70
C ARG A 258 -11.90 12.73 -4.84
N VAL A 259 -11.71 11.50 -4.37
CA VAL A 259 -12.73 10.46 -4.37
C VAL A 259 -12.91 9.87 -2.98
N VAL A 260 -14.15 9.77 -2.52
CA VAL A 260 -14.54 9.05 -1.30
C VAL A 260 -15.28 7.77 -1.72
N ILE A 261 -14.82 6.62 -1.25
CA ILE A 261 -15.40 5.31 -1.58
C ILE A 261 -16.49 4.97 -0.56
N PRO A 262 -17.75 4.82 -1.00
CA PRO A 262 -18.86 4.57 -0.10
C PRO A 262 -18.75 3.23 0.61
N GLY A 263 -19.08 3.22 1.91
CA GLY A 263 -19.07 2.03 2.76
C GLY A 263 -17.68 1.50 3.11
N ALA A 264 -16.61 2.15 2.64
CA ALA A 264 -15.23 1.75 2.94
C ALA A 264 -14.67 2.52 4.15
N GLU A 265 -13.67 1.91 4.79
CA GLU A 265 -12.89 2.49 5.87
C GLU A 265 -11.45 2.75 5.39
N HIS A 266 -10.44 2.44 6.22
CA HIS A 266 -9.03 2.68 5.90
C HIS A 266 -8.50 1.87 4.69
N SER A 267 -9.19 0.82 4.28
CA SER A 267 -8.73 -0.06 3.19
C SER A 267 -9.77 -0.18 2.05
N PRO A 268 -10.06 0.89 1.29
CA PRO A 268 -11.03 0.85 0.20
C PRO A 268 -10.74 -0.22 -0.86
N ASN A 269 -9.47 -0.58 -1.04
CA ASN A 269 -9.01 -1.65 -1.92
C ASN A 269 -9.53 -3.04 -1.53
N THR A 270 -9.89 -3.24 -0.27
CA THR A 270 -10.48 -4.49 0.24
C THR A 270 -11.95 -4.34 0.58
N ASP A 271 -12.36 -3.18 1.10
CA ASP A 271 -13.71 -2.95 1.62
C ASP A 271 -14.73 -2.75 0.48
N ASN A 272 -14.33 -2.00 -0.56
CA ASN A 272 -15.15 -1.79 -1.76
C ASN A 272 -14.26 -1.75 -3.02
N PRO A 273 -13.70 -2.90 -3.44
CA PRO A 273 -12.76 -2.96 -4.55
C PRO A 273 -13.37 -2.54 -5.90
N ALA A 274 -14.68 -2.71 -6.10
CA ALA A 274 -15.34 -2.38 -7.35
C ALA A 274 -15.36 -0.86 -7.60
N ASP A 275 -15.77 -0.07 -6.61
CA ASP A 275 -15.79 1.38 -6.72
C ASP A 275 -14.38 1.96 -6.72
N THR A 276 -13.48 1.38 -5.91
CA THR A 276 -12.06 1.75 -5.90
C THR A 276 -11.43 1.53 -7.27
N ALA A 277 -11.58 0.36 -7.87
CA ALA A 277 -11.04 0.08 -9.22
C ALA A 277 -11.62 1.01 -10.29
N ARG A 278 -12.91 1.35 -10.20
CA ARG A 278 -13.56 2.29 -11.13
C ARG A 278 -12.97 3.69 -11.02
N ALA A 279 -12.77 4.19 -9.80
CA ALA A 279 -12.15 5.49 -9.55
C ALA A 279 -10.72 5.55 -10.10
N LEU A 280 -9.90 4.53 -9.80
CA LEU A 280 -8.52 4.42 -10.28
C LEU A 280 -8.46 4.36 -11.81
N ALA A 281 -9.23 3.46 -12.43
CA ALA A 281 -9.25 3.32 -13.90
C ALA A 281 -9.71 4.59 -14.61
N GLY A 282 -10.69 5.32 -14.04
CA GLY A 282 -11.14 6.60 -14.54
C GLY A 282 -10.04 7.65 -14.55
N PHE A 283 -9.37 7.82 -13.41
CA PHE A 283 -8.28 8.77 -13.25
C PHE A 283 -7.08 8.43 -14.15
N TRP A 284 -6.63 7.17 -14.18
CA TRP A 284 -5.52 6.77 -15.04
C TRP A 284 -5.83 6.90 -16.52
N SER A 285 -7.10 6.66 -16.92
CA SER A 285 -7.52 6.85 -18.32
C SER A 285 -7.49 8.30 -18.77
N ALA A 286 -7.79 9.23 -17.88
CA ALA A 286 -7.72 10.67 -18.16
C ALA A 286 -6.26 11.16 -18.31
N HIS A 287 -5.30 10.39 -17.81
CA HIS A 287 -3.87 10.71 -17.83
C HIS A 287 -3.04 9.65 -18.57
N ALA A 288 -3.64 8.84 -19.46
CA ALA A 288 -2.96 7.77 -20.19
C ALA A 288 -2.05 8.26 -21.33
#